data_5675e1b2e90630a7b994e86cbe9dad92
#
_entry.id   5675e1b2e90630a7b994e86cbe9dad92
#
_cell.length_a   1.000
_cell.length_b   1.000
_cell.length_c   1.000
_cell.angle_alpha   90.00
_cell.angle_beta   90.00
_cell.angle_gamma   90.00
#
_symmetry.space_group_name_H-M   'P 1'
#
loop_
_entity.id
_entity.type
_entity.pdbx_description
1 polymer ?
#
loop_
_entity_poly.entity_id
_entity_poly.type
_entity_poly.pdbx_seq_one_letter_code
_entity_poly.pdbx_strand_id
1 'polypeptide(L)'
;MRTKAPRTSSPKSAPLQARSPRTPAANGSTNGSTNGHAKTNGHAKSNGAAAPAKRGASAAKTTSKSAAKSSSTQKPTTAKANSALRKASRGSLLTHETAHLFKAGAITTDSPIIYVNGRMVPKSQAMVSVYDHGLLYGDGVFEGIRIYNGQIFKCGQHMERLWRCAEMIRLRIPVSRDEMVQIMHDCVAANNIRDGYIRLVVTRGFGTLGLDPRKCPVAGVICIADQIALYSPEQYEKGMKIIVAKRPRTPIECLDPRLKSLNYLNNILAKVEAIDQGCDEAIMLNLDGFVGECTGDNLFIIQGGRVYTPPTESGILEGITRRFVMDLCADMGIPCLLKNMRPEEVKTADEVFLTGSAAEIIAVTQIDEIKIGSGLEGPVTRRLRQAFKAIVQGREIPQD
;
A
#
# COMPACT_ATOMS: atom_id res chain seq x y z
N MET A 1 12.79 58.15 44.71
CA MET A 1 11.37 58.05 45.18
C MET A 1 10.76 56.80 44.58
N ARG A 2 10.39 55.88 45.46
CA ARG A 2 9.73 54.61 45.11
C ARG A 2 8.24 54.83 44.99
N THR A 3 7.61 54.33 43.94
CA THR A 3 6.16 54.10 43.95
C THR A 3 5.82 52.69 43.52
N LYS A 4 5.12 52.01 44.43
CA LYS A 4 4.64 50.60 44.31
C LYS A 4 3.47 50.52 43.37
N ALA A 5 3.41 49.45 42.57
CA ALA A 5 2.24 49.00 41.86
C ALA A 5 1.36 48.05 42.72
N PRO A 6 0.03 48.03 42.55
CA PRO A 6 -0.86 47.15 43.31
C PRO A 6 -1.01 45.78 42.65
N ARG A 7 -1.08 44.74 43.51
CA ARG A 7 -1.41 43.36 43.17
C ARG A 7 -2.92 43.23 42.96
N THR A 8 -3.36 42.57 41.88
CA THR A 8 -4.73 42.07 41.75
C THR A 8 -4.70 40.54 41.82
N SER A 9 -5.57 40.02 42.67
CA SER A 9 -5.74 38.62 43.03
C SER A 9 -6.62 37.87 41.98
N SER A 10 -6.13 36.68 41.59
CA SER A 10 -6.88 35.70 40.77
C SER A 10 -7.84 34.90 41.64
N PRO A 11 -9.04 34.53 41.14
CA PRO A 11 -9.96 33.62 41.85
C PRO A 11 -9.60 32.14 41.52
N LYS A 12 -9.66 31.33 42.57
CA LYS A 12 -9.51 29.88 42.54
C LYS A 12 -10.74 29.23 41.87
N SER A 13 -10.53 28.40 40.91
CA SER A 13 -11.55 27.49 40.34
C SER A 13 -11.60 26.18 41.12
N ALA A 14 -12.80 25.77 41.52
CA ALA A 14 -13.12 24.52 42.17
C ALA A 14 -13.24 23.35 41.17
N PRO A 15 -13.03 22.07 41.58
CA PRO A 15 -13.07 20.94 40.65
C PRO A 15 -14.50 20.48 40.37
N LEU A 16 -14.78 20.21 39.09
CA LEU A 16 -16.02 19.57 38.62
C LEU A 16 -15.98 18.07 38.87
N GLN A 17 -16.97 17.58 39.60
CA GLN A 17 -17.22 16.16 39.84
C GLN A 17 -17.72 15.45 38.56
N ALA A 18 -17.15 14.29 38.27
CA ALA A 18 -17.58 13.36 37.23
C ALA A 18 -18.95 12.75 37.53
N ARG A 19 -19.89 12.87 36.59
CA ARG A 19 -21.15 12.10 36.57
C ARG A 19 -21.00 10.87 35.72
N SER A 20 -21.24 9.68 36.33
CA SER A 20 -21.34 8.37 35.66
C SER A 20 -22.63 8.27 34.82
N PRO A 21 -22.63 7.54 33.71
CA PRO A 21 -23.83 7.30 32.88
C PRO A 21 -24.70 6.20 33.48
N ARG A 22 -26.02 6.46 33.49
CA ARG A 22 -27.06 5.52 33.88
C ARG A 22 -27.36 4.55 32.75
N THR A 23 -27.42 3.27 33.07
CA THR A 23 -27.99 2.17 32.28
C THR A 23 -29.52 2.27 32.22
N PRO A 24 -30.18 1.99 31.08
CA PRO A 24 -31.63 1.76 31.05
C PRO A 24 -31.97 0.29 31.35
N ALA A 25 -33.00 0.11 32.16
CA ALA A 25 -33.56 -1.15 32.61
C ALA A 25 -34.34 -1.87 31.50
N ALA A 26 -34.29 -3.20 31.58
CA ALA A 26 -35.10 -4.13 30.81
C ALA A 26 -36.56 -4.10 31.31
N ASN A 27 -37.54 -4.12 30.40
CA ASN A 27 -38.91 -4.52 30.67
C ASN A 27 -39.27 -5.67 29.72
N GLY A 28 -39.58 -6.81 30.36
CA GLY A 28 -40.19 -7.96 29.72
C GLY A 28 -41.72 -7.89 29.81
N SER A 29 -42.37 -8.54 28.86
CA SER A 29 -43.71 -9.17 29.03
C SER A 29 -43.98 -9.97 27.76
N THR A 30 -43.94 -11.26 27.76
CA THR A 30 -44.86 -12.39 27.91
C THR A 30 -46.05 -12.41 26.99
N ASN A 31 -46.16 -13.58 26.36
CA ASN A 31 -47.36 -14.34 25.94
C ASN A 31 -47.92 -14.20 24.54
N GLY A 32 -48.05 -15.39 23.90
CA GLY A 32 -49.14 -15.75 23.06
C GLY A 32 -48.87 -16.85 22.05
N SER A 33 -49.03 -18.05 22.49
CA SER A 33 -49.17 -19.33 21.76
C SER A 33 -50.28 -19.28 20.71
N THR A 34 -50.11 -19.93 19.52
CA THR A 34 -51.04 -21.00 19.05
C THR A 34 -50.56 -21.63 17.77
N ASN A 35 -50.63 -22.95 17.82
CA ASN A 35 -50.62 -24.03 16.83
C ASN A 35 -51.23 -23.78 15.44
N GLY A 36 -50.69 -24.49 14.46
CA GLY A 36 -51.36 -24.78 13.21
C GLY A 36 -50.59 -25.77 12.35
N HIS A 37 -50.92 -27.04 12.51
CA HIS A 37 -50.51 -28.19 11.63
C HIS A 37 -51.09 -28.04 10.26
N ALA A 38 -50.36 -28.47 9.22
CA ALA A 38 -50.88 -29.29 8.12
C ALA A 38 -49.76 -29.94 7.31
N LYS A 39 -49.80 -31.27 7.30
CA LYS A 39 -49.09 -32.18 6.39
C LYS A 39 -49.79 -32.19 5.03
N THR A 40 -49.05 -32.43 3.96
CA THR A 40 -49.41 -33.44 2.91
C THR A 40 -48.22 -33.64 1.98
N ASN A 41 -47.81 -34.81 1.93
CA ASN A 41 -47.35 -35.82 1.02
C ASN A 41 -47.62 -35.59 -0.47
N GLY A 42 -46.67 -36.00 -1.31
CA GLY A 42 -46.86 -36.23 -2.73
C GLY A 42 -45.61 -36.83 -3.38
N HIS A 43 -45.59 -38.13 -3.46
CA HIS A 43 -44.66 -38.98 -4.23
C HIS A 43 -44.81 -38.77 -5.73
N ALA A 44 -43.71 -38.88 -6.51
CA ALA A 44 -43.68 -39.75 -7.70
C ALA A 44 -42.25 -39.99 -8.19
N LYS A 45 -41.97 -41.24 -8.42
CA LYS A 45 -40.79 -41.88 -9.01
C LYS A 45 -40.88 -41.84 -10.57
N SER A 46 -39.69 -41.92 -11.20
CA SER A 46 -39.32 -42.96 -12.22
C SER A 46 -38.03 -42.51 -12.91
N ASN A 47 -36.96 -43.25 -12.77
CA ASN A 47 -36.44 -44.37 -13.51
C ASN A 47 -36.11 -44.07 -14.98
N GLY A 48 -34.81 -44.33 -15.31
CA GLY A 48 -34.37 -44.49 -16.68
C GLY A 48 -32.85 -44.59 -16.81
N ALA A 49 -32.31 -45.79 -16.56
CA ALA A 49 -30.94 -46.17 -16.84
C ALA A 49 -30.76 -46.59 -18.27
N ALA A 50 -29.60 -46.34 -18.90
CA ALA A 50 -28.97 -47.26 -19.87
C ALA A 50 -27.54 -46.79 -20.22
N ALA A 51 -26.56 -47.62 -19.93
CA ALA A 51 -25.30 -47.82 -20.66
C ALA A 51 -25.41 -49.18 -21.38
N PRO A 52 -24.41 -49.68 -22.09
CA PRO A 52 -23.29 -49.18 -22.85
C PRO A 52 -23.18 -49.78 -24.28
N ALA A 53 -22.26 -49.33 -25.12
CA ALA A 53 -21.84 -50.16 -26.26
C ALA A 53 -20.35 -49.96 -26.59
N LYS A 54 -19.66 -51.09 -26.67
CA LYS A 54 -18.25 -51.31 -27.04
C LYS A 54 -18.12 -51.54 -28.56
N ARG A 55 -16.85 -51.52 -29.00
CA ARG A 55 -16.17 -52.13 -30.19
C ARG A 55 -16.07 -51.18 -31.39
N GLY A 56 -14.96 -51.14 -32.15
CA GLY A 56 -13.95 -52.15 -32.39
C GLY A 56 -12.71 -51.58 -33.10
N ALA A 57 -11.67 -52.33 -33.03
CA ALA A 57 -10.36 -52.15 -33.59
C ALA A 57 -10.31 -52.37 -35.11
N SER A 58 -9.37 -51.71 -35.80
CA SER A 58 -8.74 -52.29 -36.99
C SER A 58 -7.37 -51.69 -37.22
N ALA A 59 -6.39 -52.56 -37.35
CA ALA A 59 -5.00 -52.33 -37.68
C ALA A 59 -4.80 -52.29 -39.20
N ALA A 60 -3.90 -51.44 -39.66
CA ALA A 60 -3.23 -51.63 -40.93
C ALA A 60 -1.77 -51.20 -40.84
N LYS A 61 -0.90 -52.17 -41.03
CA LYS A 61 0.54 -52.04 -41.27
C LYS A 61 0.77 -51.54 -42.67
N THR A 62 1.68 -50.62 -42.88
CA THR A 62 2.53 -50.59 -44.09
C THR A 62 3.95 -50.10 -43.72
N THR A 63 4.87 -50.91 -44.14
CA THR A 63 6.32 -50.78 -44.04
C THR A 63 6.86 -49.94 -45.17
N SER A 64 7.82 -49.03 -44.92
CA SER A 64 8.88 -48.75 -45.87
C SER A 64 10.16 -48.31 -45.15
N LYS A 65 11.26 -48.98 -45.51
CA LYS A 65 12.64 -48.73 -45.12
C LYS A 65 13.19 -47.51 -45.85
N SER A 66 13.97 -46.67 -45.20
CA SER A 66 15.22 -46.14 -45.78
C SER A 66 16.15 -45.53 -44.70
N ALA A 67 17.29 -46.09 -44.66
CA ALA A 67 18.67 -45.60 -44.43
C ALA A 67 18.99 -44.59 -43.33
N ALA A 68 19.81 -45.06 -42.42
CA ALA A 68 20.55 -44.36 -41.40
C ALA A 68 21.56 -43.37 -41.96
N LYS A 69 21.68 -42.19 -41.33
CA LYS A 69 22.96 -41.47 -41.13
C LYS A 69 23.11 -41.08 -39.67
N SER A 70 24.08 -41.70 -39.04
CA SER A 70 24.53 -41.42 -37.67
C SER A 70 25.22 -40.08 -37.60
N SER A 71 24.73 -39.17 -36.77
CA SER A 71 25.51 -38.09 -36.20
C SER A 71 25.48 -38.21 -34.68
N SER A 72 26.59 -38.59 -34.11
CA SER A 72 26.84 -38.75 -32.68
C SER A 72 26.90 -37.38 -32.03
N THR A 73 25.82 -36.97 -31.35
CA THR A 73 25.87 -35.88 -30.36
C THR A 73 26.14 -36.51 -28.98
N GLN A 74 27.38 -36.37 -28.53
CA GLN A 74 27.78 -36.72 -27.17
C GLN A 74 27.00 -35.86 -26.17
N LYS A 75 26.27 -36.53 -25.29
CA LYS A 75 25.75 -35.90 -24.07
C LYS A 75 26.93 -35.49 -23.19
N PRO A 76 27.00 -34.24 -22.67
CA PRO A 76 28.06 -33.88 -21.73
C PRO A 76 27.88 -34.70 -20.45
N THR A 77 28.96 -35.37 -20.05
CA THR A 77 29.03 -36.18 -18.83
C THR A 77 28.86 -35.32 -17.59
N THR A 78 28.10 -35.83 -16.63
CA THR A 78 27.79 -35.22 -15.31
C THR A 78 29.03 -34.75 -14.53
N ALA A 79 30.23 -35.24 -14.87
CA ALA A 79 31.48 -34.80 -14.27
C ALA A 79 31.91 -33.37 -14.67
N LYS A 80 31.57 -32.87 -15.88
CA LYS A 80 31.88 -31.49 -16.28
C LYS A 80 30.91 -30.47 -15.65
N ALA A 81 29.64 -30.84 -15.41
CA ALA A 81 28.67 -29.99 -14.73
C ALA A 81 29.04 -29.79 -13.24
N ASN A 82 29.52 -30.84 -12.57
CA ASN A 82 29.96 -30.75 -11.17
C ASN A 82 31.27 -29.99 -10.96
N SER A 83 32.15 -29.92 -11.97
CA SER A 83 33.37 -29.10 -11.88
C SER A 83 33.08 -27.60 -12.07
N ALA A 84 32.08 -27.24 -12.86
CA ALA A 84 31.64 -25.85 -13.02
C ALA A 84 30.95 -25.32 -11.75
N LEU A 85 30.12 -26.15 -11.10
CA LEU A 85 29.48 -25.81 -9.81
C LEU A 85 30.50 -25.68 -8.66
N ARG A 86 31.61 -26.47 -8.66
CA ARG A 86 32.66 -26.34 -7.63
C ARG A 86 33.59 -25.14 -7.83
N LYS A 87 33.69 -24.59 -9.04
CA LYS A 87 34.44 -23.35 -9.31
C LYS A 87 33.64 -22.10 -8.95
N ALA A 88 32.30 -22.17 -8.97
CA ALA A 88 31.43 -21.07 -8.57
C ALA A 88 31.39 -20.80 -7.05
N SER A 89 31.88 -21.72 -6.22
CA SER A 89 31.85 -21.62 -4.75
C SER A 89 33.03 -20.89 -4.09
N ARG A 90 33.97 -20.35 -4.86
CA ARG A 90 35.15 -19.62 -4.35
C ARG A 90 35.42 -18.24 -4.98
N GLY A 91 34.49 -17.70 -5.71
CA GLY A 91 34.58 -16.34 -6.27
C GLY A 91 33.33 -15.56 -5.95
N SER A 92 33.46 -14.27 -5.69
CA SER A 92 32.38 -13.32 -5.55
C SER A 92 31.16 -13.70 -6.39
N LEU A 93 29.97 -13.82 -5.77
CA LEU A 93 28.70 -14.15 -6.41
C LEU A 93 28.24 -13.13 -7.48
N LEU A 94 29.07 -12.14 -7.77
CA LEU A 94 28.90 -11.18 -8.86
C LEU A 94 29.91 -11.49 -9.94
N THR A 95 29.52 -12.27 -10.95
CA THR A 95 30.29 -12.39 -12.19
C THR A 95 30.24 -11.06 -12.94
N HIS A 96 31.27 -10.77 -13.75
CA HIS A 96 31.37 -9.55 -14.56
C HIS A 96 30.14 -9.35 -15.48
N GLU A 97 29.42 -10.43 -15.81
CA GLU A 97 28.19 -10.42 -16.62
C GLU A 97 26.94 -9.95 -15.86
N THR A 98 26.84 -10.19 -14.54
CA THR A 98 25.72 -9.71 -13.73
C THR A 98 25.96 -8.30 -13.17
N ALA A 99 27.20 -7.82 -13.16
CA ALA A 99 27.55 -6.49 -12.67
C ALA A 99 26.92 -5.37 -13.50
N HIS A 100 26.62 -5.57 -14.79
CA HIS A 100 25.93 -4.57 -15.61
C HIS A 100 24.42 -4.50 -15.34
N LEU A 101 23.77 -5.56 -14.89
CA LEU A 101 22.37 -5.57 -14.47
C LEU A 101 22.14 -4.72 -13.20
N PHE A 102 23.19 -4.62 -12.36
CA PHE A 102 23.18 -3.73 -11.18
C PHE A 102 23.73 -2.33 -11.47
N LYS A 103 24.27 -2.07 -12.66
CA LYS A 103 24.79 -0.75 -13.06
C LYS A 103 23.69 0.24 -13.50
N ALA A 104 22.46 -0.19 -13.70
CA ALA A 104 21.33 0.69 -14.03
C ALA A 104 20.83 1.54 -12.84
N GLY A 105 21.47 1.47 -11.70
CA GLY A 105 21.38 2.43 -10.60
C GLY A 105 22.66 2.22 -9.80
N ALA A 106 23.63 3.10 -9.95
CA ALA A 106 24.95 3.00 -9.35
C ALA A 106 24.84 2.60 -7.87
N ILE A 107 25.11 1.32 -7.56
CA ILE A 107 25.46 0.92 -6.20
C ILE A 107 26.86 1.47 -6.00
N THR A 108 26.94 2.72 -5.54
CA THR A 108 28.20 3.32 -5.14
C THR A 108 28.66 2.62 -3.86
N THR A 109 29.97 2.61 -3.63
CA THR A 109 30.60 2.09 -2.40
C THR A 109 30.10 2.80 -1.11
N ASP A 110 29.44 3.93 -1.25
CA ASP A 110 28.76 4.71 -0.20
C ASP A 110 27.27 4.35 -0.09
N SER A 111 26.96 3.07 -0.22
CA SER A 111 25.58 2.56 -0.14
C SER A 111 24.95 2.86 1.21
N PRO A 112 23.64 3.25 1.25
CA PRO A 112 22.96 3.51 2.50
C PRO A 112 23.02 2.30 3.45
N ILE A 113 23.07 2.60 4.75
CA ILE A 113 22.97 1.63 5.82
C ILE A 113 21.50 1.25 5.99
N ILE A 114 21.21 -0.04 6.01
CA ILE A 114 19.87 -0.60 6.11
C ILE A 114 19.76 -1.43 7.38
N TYR A 115 18.67 -1.28 8.11
CA TYR A 115 18.35 -2.20 9.20
C TYR A 115 17.65 -3.44 8.65
N VAL A 116 18.18 -4.61 8.95
CA VAL A 116 17.60 -5.90 8.60
C VAL A 116 17.70 -6.85 9.80
N ASN A 117 16.56 -7.23 10.38
CA ASN A 117 16.46 -8.28 11.40
C ASN A 117 17.46 -8.13 12.57
N GLY A 118 17.51 -6.96 13.19
CA GLY A 118 18.37 -6.67 14.34
C GLY A 118 19.78 -6.18 14.00
N ARG A 119 20.09 -5.94 12.72
CA ARG A 119 21.44 -5.56 12.26
C ARG A 119 21.40 -4.36 11.32
N MET A 120 22.28 -3.39 11.56
CA MET A 120 22.58 -2.32 10.61
C MET A 120 23.65 -2.81 9.64
N VAL A 121 23.34 -2.87 8.35
CA VAL A 121 24.24 -3.42 7.32
C VAL A 121 24.25 -2.51 6.09
N PRO A 122 25.36 -2.47 5.34
CA PRO A 122 25.39 -1.82 4.03
C PRO A 122 24.35 -2.42 3.08
N LYS A 123 23.81 -1.63 2.17
CA LYS A 123 22.81 -2.03 1.17
C LYS A 123 23.19 -3.32 0.42
N SER A 124 24.47 -3.49 0.08
CA SER A 124 24.99 -4.68 -0.60
C SER A 124 24.92 -5.96 0.24
N GLN A 125 24.75 -5.84 1.56
CA GLN A 125 24.64 -6.96 2.50
C GLN A 125 23.22 -7.10 3.07
N ALA A 126 22.30 -6.22 2.69
CA ALA A 126 20.90 -6.26 3.13
C ALA A 126 20.13 -7.34 2.39
N MET A 127 20.12 -8.55 2.96
CA MET A 127 19.52 -9.74 2.36
C MET A 127 18.43 -10.31 3.27
N VAL A 128 17.41 -10.87 2.64
CA VAL A 128 16.36 -11.66 3.29
C VAL A 128 16.45 -13.12 2.81
N SER A 129 15.94 -14.04 3.62
CA SER A 129 15.87 -15.45 3.24
C SER A 129 14.95 -15.63 2.03
N VAL A 130 15.33 -16.53 1.09
CA VAL A 130 14.43 -16.96 0.00
C VAL A 130 13.21 -17.74 0.52
N TYR A 131 13.21 -18.16 1.78
CA TYR A 131 12.08 -18.75 2.48
C TYR A 131 11.27 -17.75 3.30
N ASP A 132 11.52 -16.44 3.17
CA ASP A 132 10.72 -15.42 3.81
C ASP A 132 9.31 -15.38 3.20
N HIS A 133 8.27 -15.52 4.02
CA HIS A 133 6.89 -15.55 3.55
C HIS A 133 6.42 -14.20 3.00
N GLY A 134 7.05 -13.10 3.38
CA GLY A 134 6.84 -11.80 2.72
C GLY A 134 7.28 -11.84 1.26
N LEU A 135 8.41 -12.51 0.95
CA LEU A 135 8.88 -12.72 -0.42
C LEU A 135 8.02 -13.74 -1.16
N LEU A 136 7.71 -14.89 -0.52
CA LEU A 136 7.03 -16.01 -1.20
C LEU A 136 5.54 -15.75 -1.42
N TYR A 137 4.87 -15.08 -0.48
CA TYR A 137 3.39 -15.00 -0.46
C TYR A 137 2.86 -13.59 -0.25
N GLY A 138 3.72 -12.60 -0.07
CA GLY A 138 3.29 -11.24 0.29
C GLY A 138 2.74 -11.14 1.72
N ASP A 139 3.06 -12.10 2.60
CA ASP A 139 2.60 -12.11 3.99
C ASP A 139 3.45 -11.14 4.82
N GLY A 140 2.95 -9.92 4.94
CA GLY A 140 3.58 -8.84 5.67
C GLY A 140 2.89 -7.50 5.45
N VAL A 141 3.37 -6.51 6.17
CA VAL A 141 2.86 -5.14 6.16
C VAL A 141 4.00 -4.14 5.99
N PHE A 142 3.69 -2.93 5.52
CA PHE A 142 4.71 -1.93 5.36
C PHE A 142 4.21 -0.51 5.58
N GLU A 143 5.17 0.40 5.78
CA GLU A 143 4.94 1.83 5.81
C GLU A 143 5.89 2.56 4.86
N GLY A 144 5.42 3.72 4.43
CA GLY A 144 6.21 4.70 3.70
C GLY A 144 6.06 6.05 4.40
N ILE A 145 7.15 6.59 4.90
CA ILE A 145 7.13 7.74 5.82
C ILE A 145 8.12 8.79 5.32
N ARG A 146 7.68 10.03 5.21
CA ARG A 146 8.57 11.14 4.83
C ARG A 146 9.40 11.61 6.02
N ILE A 147 10.58 12.09 5.68
CA ILE A 147 11.48 12.81 6.56
C ILE A 147 11.57 14.24 6.04
N TYR A 148 11.35 15.21 6.89
CA TYR A 148 11.54 16.65 6.61
C TYR A 148 12.42 17.27 7.68
N ASN A 149 13.48 17.95 7.29
CA ASN A 149 14.45 18.56 8.22
C ASN A 149 14.96 17.59 9.32
N GLY A 150 15.14 16.31 8.98
CA GLY A 150 15.56 15.27 9.92
C GLY A 150 14.44 14.73 10.83
N GLN A 151 13.22 15.24 10.70
CA GLN A 151 12.07 14.79 11.49
C GLN A 151 11.23 13.78 10.73
N ILE A 152 10.90 12.66 11.36
CA ILE A 152 10.00 11.64 10.81
C ILE A 152 8.57 12.14 10.89
N PHE A 153 7.98 12.47 9.74
CA PHE A 153 6.67 13.12 9.69
C PHE A 153 5.54 12.18 10.09
N LYS A 154 4.68 12.64 11.02
CA LYS A 154 3.51 11.86 11.51
C LYS A 154 3.89 10.46 12.00
N CYS A 155 5.06 10.30 12.61
CA CYS A 155 5.62 9.02 13.07
C CYS A 155 4.60 8.20 13.88
N GLY A 156 3.95 8.80 14.87
CA GLY A 156 2.95 8.12 15.73
C GLY A 156 1.81 7.49 14.95
N GLN A 157 1.21 8.22 13.98
CA GLN A 157 0.12 7.73 13.15
C GLN A 157 0.56 6.58 12.22
N HIS A 158 1.80 6.65 11.69
CA HIS A 158 2.37 5.55 10.90
C HIS A 158 2.59 4.30 11.76
N MET A 159 3.09 4.44 12.98
CA MET A 159 3.26 3.31 13.89
C MET A 159 1.91 2.70 14.29
N GLU A 160 0.93 3.54 14.59
CA GLU A 160 -0.42 3.07 14.91
C GLU A 160 -1.01 2.24 13.74
N ARG A 161 -0.92 2.73 12.50
CA ARG A 161 -1.41 2.02 11.33
C ARG A 161 -0.63 0.73 11.07
N LEU A 162 0.70 0.73 11.21
CA LEU A 162 1.54 -0.47 11.03
C LEU A 162 1.10 -1.59 11.99
N TRP A 163 0.93 -1.26 13.28
CA TRP A 163 0.49 -2.24 14.30
C TRP A 163 -0.92 -2.74 14.03
N ARG A 164 -1.86 -1.86 13.69
CA ARG A 164 -3.21 -2.22 13.30
C ARG A 164 -3.22 -3.17 12.09
N CYS A 165 -2.44 -2.87 11.05
CA CYS A 165 -2.33 -3.73 9.88
C CYS A 165 -1.69 -5.09 10.21
N ALA A 166 -0.68 -5.13 11.08
CA ALA A 166 -0.08 -6.37 11.54
C ALA A 166 -1.09 -7.24 12.32
N GLU A 167 -1.91 -6.62 13.18
CA GLU A 167 -2.97 -7.30 13.93
C GLU A 167 -4.02 -7.92 13.00
N MET A 168 -4.44 -7.22 11.93
CA MET A 168 -5.40 -7.72 10.96
C MET A 168 -4.96 -9.04 10.31
N ILE A 169 -3.67 -9.26 10.13
CA ILE A 169 -3.10 -10.52 9.60
C ILE A 169 -2.50 -11.41 10.71
N ARG A 170 -2.76 -11.11 11.98
CA ARG A 170 -2.21 -11.82 13.15
C ARG A 170 -0.68 -11.95 13.07
N LEU A 171 -0.01 -10.89 12.65
CA LEU A 171 1.44 -10.79 12.59
C LEU A 171 1.96 -10.11 13.85
N ARG A 172 2.73 -10.86 14.68
CA ARG A 172 3.38 -10.29 15.85
C ARG A 172 4.68 -9.59 15.45
N ILE A 173 4.73 -8.29 15.58
CA ILE A 173 5.95 -7.51 15.38
C ILE A 173 6.94 -7.85 16.52
N PRO A 174 8.22 -8.18 16.22
CA PRO A 174 9.15 -8.72 17.22
C PRO A 174 9.81 -7.65 18.09
N VAL A 175 9.53 -6.39 17.86
CA VAL A 175 10.03 -5.22 18.61
C VAL A 175 8.87 -4.37 19.12
N SER A 176 9.09 -3.58 20.16
CA SER A 176 8.12 -2.60 20.65
C SER A 176 7.99 -1.42 19.69
N ARG A 177 6.95 -0.57 19.90
CA ARG A 177 6.77 0.66 19.10
C ARG A 177 7.95 1.62 19.29
N ASP A 178 8.44 1.78 20.52
CA ASP A 178 9.55 2.68 20.84
C ASP A 178 10.86 2.19 20.20
N GLU A 179 11.14 0.88 20.26
CA GLU A 179 12.28 0.28 19.56
C GLU A 179 12.19 0.48 18.04
N MET A 180 10.98 0.34 17.46
CA MET A 180 10.80 0.58 16.01
C MET A 180 11.05 2.04 15.65
N VAL A 181 10.61 2.98 16.46
CA VAL A 181 10.89 4.42 16.28
C VAL A 181 12.39 4.68 16.40
N GLN A 182 13.07 4.06 17.36
CA GLN A 182 14.52 4.18 17.49
C GLN A 182 15.25 3.61 16.28
N ILE A 183 14.86 2.44 15.79
CA ILE A 183 15.41 1.84 14.53
C ILE A 183 15.29 2.83 13.36
N MET A 184 14.16 3.50 13.21
CA MET A 184 13.98 4.49 12.15
C MET A 184 14.92 5.68 12.33
N HIS A 185 15.06 6.21 13.54
CA HIS A 185 15.99 7.31 13.83
C HIS A 185 17.44 6.89 13.57
N ASP A 186 17.83 5.69 13.97
CA ASP A 186 19.18 5.17 13.74
C ASP A 186 19.48 5.05 12.24
N CYS A 187 18.50 4.57 11.43
CA CYS A 187 18.66 4.52 9.98
C CYS A 187 18.79 5.93 9.36
N VAL A 188 17.99 6.89 9.82
CA VAL A 188 18.06 8.30 9.36
C VAL A 188 19.42 8.90 9.69
N ALA A 189 19.90 8.72 10.92
CA ALA A 189 21.19 9.24 11.39
C ALA A 189 22.37 8.57 10.65
N ALA A 190 22.36 7.24 10.51
CA ALA A 190 23.42 6.49 9.83
C ALA A 190 23.59 6.89 8.35
N ASN A 191 22.53 7.40 7.72
CA ASN A 191 22.53 7.82 6.32
C ASN A 191 22.58 9.35 6.15
N ASN A 192 22.69 10.11 7.22
CA ASN A 192 22.70 11.60 7.22
C ASN A 192 21.51 12.21 6.45
N ILE A 193 20.32 11.63 6.55
CA ILE A 193 19.15 12.06 5.79
C ILE A 193 18.45 13.21 6.52
N ARG A 194 18.36 14.36 5.86
CA ARG A 194 17.56 15.50 6.31
C ARG A 194 16.17 15.50 5.69
N ASP A 195 16.12 15.30 4.40
CA ASP A 195 14.87 15.21 3.61
C ASP A 195 14.90 13.91 2.83
N GLY A 196 13.91 13.06 3.04
CA GLY A 196 13.93 11.72 2.48
C GLY A 196 12.70 10.90 2.82
N TYR A 197 12.88 9.60 2.82
CA TYR A 197 11.80 8.65 2.94
C TYR A 197 12.26 7.38 3.67
N ILE A 198 11.41 6.88 4.53
CA ILE A 198 11.58 5.57 5.17
C ILE A 198 10.63 4.58 4.51
N ARG A 199 11.16 3.46 4.04
CA ARG A 199 10.42 2.24 3.75
C ARG A 199 10.61 1.28 4.93
N LEU A 200 9.57 1.13 5.75
CA LEU A 200 9.54 0.21 6.87
C LEU A 200 8.71 -1.01 6.47
N VAL A 201 9.29 -2.21 6.57
CA VAL A 201 8.64 -3.47 6.18
C VAL A 201 8.70 -4.44 7.35
N VAL A 202 7.58 -5.09 7.63
CA VAL A 202 7.52 -6.23 8.55
C VAL A 202 6.95 -7.41 7.78
N THR A 203 7.78 -8.43 7.58
CA THR A 203 7.38 -9.69 6.95
C THR A 203 6.96 -10.71 7.99
N ARG A 204 6.25 -11.76 7.59
CA ARG A 204 6.03 -12.94 8.46
C ARG A 204 7.34 -13.59 8.90
N GLY A 205 8.43 -13.35 8.18
CA GLY A 205 9.72 -13.98 8.39
C GLY A 205 9.87 -15.32 7.64
N PHE A 206 11.02 -15.97 7.87
CA PHE A 206 11.30 -17.22 7.20
C PHE A 206 10.60 -18.40 7.90
N GLY A 207 10.18 -19.39 7.10
CA GLY A 207 9.51 -20.59 7.57
C GLY A 207 9.66 -21.76 6.61
N THR A 208 8.84 -22.78 6.78
CA THR A 208 8.72 -23.87 5.79
C THR A 208 7.80 -23.44 4.64
N LEU A 209 7.91 -24.09 3.48
CA LEU A 209 6.96 -23.88 2.39
C LEU A 209 5.52 -24.20 2.83
N GLY A 210 4.56 -23.46 2.27
CA GLY A 210 3.14 -23.56 2.57
C GLY A 210 2.59 -22.31 3.27
N LEU A 211 1.26 -22.22 3.38
CA LEU A 211 0.55 -21.00 3.79
C LEU A 211 0.28 -20.90 5.30
N ASP A 212 0.75 -21.85 6.11
CA ASP A 212 0.53 -21.84 7.56
C ASP A 212 1.46 -20.81 8.26
N PRO A 213 0.96 -19.67 8.74
CA PRO A 213 1.79 -18.61 9.32
C PRO A 213 2.47 -19.07 10.64
N ARG A 214 1.96 -20.11 11.30
CA ARG A 214 2.55 -20.67 12.53
C ARG A 214 3.91 -21.35 12.28
N LYS A 215 4.25 -21.57 11.02
CA LYS A 215 5.55 -22.15 10.61
C LYS A 215 6.67 -21.10 10.51
N CYS A 216 6.36 -19.83 10.71
CA CYS A 216 7.33 -18.75 10.76
C CYS A 216 7.54 -18.34 12.23
N PRO A 217 8.66 -18.70 12.85
CA PRO A 217 8.85 -18.52 14.30
C PRO A 217 9.04 -17.06 14.71
N VAL A 218 9.63 -16.23 13.82
CA VAL A 218 9.93 -14.81 14.09
C VAL A 218 9.71 -13.99 12.83
N ALA A 219 9.00 -12.88 12.97
CA ALA A 219 8.78 -11.92 11.89
C ALA A 219 10.08 -11.17 11.53
N GLY A 220 10.23 -10.85 10.25
CA GLY A 220 11.33 -10.03 9.76
C GLY A 220 11.01 -8.54 9.86
N VAL A 221 12.01 -7.72 10.18
CA VAL A 221 11.90 -6.24 10.20
C VAL A 221 13.00 -5.66 9.32
N ILE A 222 12.59 -4.78 8.39
CA ILE A 222 13.49 -4.08 7.47
C ILE A 222 13.16 -2.60 7.52
N CYS A 223 14.17 -1.75 7.73
CA CYS A 223 14.04 -0.31 7.66
C CYS A 223 15.08 0.25 6.69
N ILE A 224 14.59 0.90 5.64
CA ILE A 224 15.38 1.58 4.62
C ILE A 224 15.10 3.07 4.76
N ALA A 225 16.12 3.87 5.04
CA ALA A 225 16.04 5.33 4.97
C ALA A 225 16.89 5.79 3.78
N ASP A 226 16.25 6.45 2.80
CA ASP A 226 16.90 6.87 1.55
C ASP A 226 16.24 8.15 1.01
N GLN A 227 16.85 8.77 0.02
CA GLN A 227 16.23 9.85 -0.71
C GLN A 227 15.10 9.31 -1.59
N ILE A 228 14.07 10.11 -1.82
CA ILE A 228 12.99 9.79 -2.75
C ILE A 228 12.68 10.97 -3.66
N ALA A 229 12.55 10.69 -4.93
CA ALA A 229 11.93 11.57 -5.92
C ALA A 229 10.87 10.75 -6.66
N LEU A 230 9.61 10.77 -6.14
CA LEU A 230 8.52 9.99 -6.75
C LEU A 230 8.09 10.62 -8.07
N TYR A 231 7.97 11.95 -8.10
CA TYR A 231 7.61 12.74 -9.26
C TYR A 231 8.65 13.83 -9.49
N SER A 232 8.84 14.21 -10.75
CA SER A 232 9.77 15.29 -11.11
C SER A 232 9.22 16.65 -10.66
N PRO A 233 10.08 17.68 -10.45
CA PRO A 233 9.63 19.05 -10.20
C PRO A 233 8.65 19.55 -11.26
N GLU A 234 8.86 19.14 -12.53
CA GLU A 234 8.00 19.48 -13.66
C GLU A 234 6.59 18.92 -13.52
N GLN A 235 6.43 17.68 -12.98
CA GLN A 235 5.12 17.10 -12.70
C GLN A 235 4.38 17.84 -11.57
N TYR A 236 5.08 18.36 -10.57
CA TYR A 236 4.48 19.21 -9.54
C TYR A 236 4.03 20.58 -10.07
N GLU A 237 4.70 21.10 -11.11
CA GLU A 237 4.34 22.38 -11.75
C GLU A 237 3.22 22.23 -12.79
N LYS A 238 3.30 21.20 -13.63
CA LYS A 238 2.34 20.97 -14.74
C LYS A 238 1.13 20.14 -14.33
N GLY A 239 1.20 19.44 -13.18
CA GLY A 239 0.24 18.45 -12.76
C GLY A 239 0.35 17.13 -13.53
N MET A 240 -0.42 16.15 -13.12
CA MET A 240 -0.37 14.78 -13.63
C MET A 240 -1.45 14.52 -14.67
N LYS A 241 -1.13 13.62 -15.59
CA LYS A 241 -2.11 12.96 -16.46
C LYS A 241 -2.33 11.55 -15.95
N ILE A 242 -3.58 11.21 -15.72
CA ILE A 242 -3.95 9.90 -15.19
C ILE A 242 -5.07 9.27 -16.03
N ILE A 243 -5.31 7.99 -15.80
CA ILE A 243 -6.42 7.27 -16.45
C ILE A 243 -7.41 6.72 -15.43
N VAL A 244 -8.57 6.27 -15.91
CA VAL A 244 -9.40 5.33 -15.15
C VAL A 244 -9.02 3.91 -15.57
N ALA A 245 -8.44 3.13 -14.64
CA ALA A 245 -8.03 1.76 -14.92
C ALA A 245 -9.23 0.87 -15.25
N LYS A 246 -9.05 -0.06 -16.17
CA LYS A 246 -10.03 -1.13 -16.44
C LYS A 246 -10.05 -2.17 -15.33
N ARG A 247 -8.91 -2.34 -14.66
CA ARG A 247 -8.74 -3.25 -13.53
C ARG A 247 -9.41 -2.71 -12.28
N PRO A 248 -10.37 -3.43 -11.69
CA PRO A 248 -11.00 -2.99 -10.46
C PRO A 248 -10.04 -3.09 -9.28
N ARG A 249 -10.31 -2.30 -8.26
CA ARG A 249 -9.67 -2.41 -6.95
C ARG A 249 -10.02 -3.78 -6.33
N THR A 250 -9.05 -4.36 -5.60
CA THR A 250 -9.32 -5.58 -4.83
C THR A 250 -10.49 -5.34 -3.87
N PRO A 251 -11.55 -6.18 -3.92
CA PRO A 251 -12.71 -6.05 -3.03
C PRO A 251 -12.31 -6.18 -1.56
N ILE A 252 -13.03 -5.47 -0.69
CA ILE A 252 -12.79 -5.47 0.77
C ILE A 252 -12.90 -6.90 1.33
N GLU A 253 -13.82 -7.71 0.82
CA GLU A 253 -14.06 -9.09 1.23
C GLU A 253 -12.91 -10.04 0.83
N CYS A 254 -12.13 -9.68 -0.18
CA CYS A 254 -10.97 -10.49 -0.62
C CYS A 254 -9.69 -10.11 0.10
N LEU A 255 -9.37 -8.82 0.12
CA LEU A 255 -8.22 -8.27 0.81
C LEU A 255 -8.51 -6.80 1.12
N ASP A 256 -8.85 -6.50 2.36
CA ASP A 256 -9.24 -5.17 2.80
C ASP A 256 -8.14 -4.13 2.47
N PRO A 257 -8.41 -3.12 1.64
CA PRO A 257 -7.44 -2.08 1.29
C PRO A 257 -6.94 -1.23 2.47
N ARG A 258 -7.65 -1.24 3.62
CA ARG A 258 -7.18 -0.62 4.86
C ARG A 258 -5.97 -1.34 5.44
N LEU A 259 -5.77 -2.61 5.07
CA LEU A 259 -4.57 -3.38 5.34
C LEU A 259 -3.46 -3.00 4.36
N LYS A 260 -2.46 -2.27 4.84
CA LYS A 260 -1.28 -1.92 4.05
C LYS A 260 -0.30 -3.10 3.98
N SER A 261 -0.73 -4.16 3.27
CA SER A 261 0.01 -5.41 3.10
C SER A 261 1.07 -5.32 2.00
N LEU A 262 1.91 -6.35 1.89
CA LEU A 262 2.87 -6.49 0.78
C LEU A 262 2.23 -6.95 -0.55
N ASN A 263 0.91 -7.11 -0.61
CA ASN A 263 0.17 -7.58 -1.80
C ASN A 263 -0.24 -6.41 -2.69
N TYR A 264 0.71 -5.82 -3.41
CA TYR A 264 0.48 -4.65 -4.28
C TYR A 264 0.36 -5.00 -5.77
N LEU A 265 0.29 -6.28 -6.14
CA LEU A 265 0.27 -6.67 -7.55
C LEU A 265 -0.96 -6.13 -8.30
N ASN A 266 -2.14 -6.09 -7.64
CA ASN A 266 -3.34 -5.47 -8.24
C ASN A 266 -3.11 -4.00 -8.60
N ASN A 267 -2.49 -3.23 -7.69
CA ASN A 267 -2.12 -1.83 -7.90
C ASN A 267 -1.05 -1.66 -9.00
N ILE A 268 -0.02 -2.53 -9.00
CA ILE A 268 1.03 -2.53 -10.02
C ILE A 268 0.44 -2.78 -11.41
N LEU A 269 -0.48 -3.73 -11.55
CA LEU A 269 -1.12 -4.03 -12.82
C LEU A 269 -2.00 -2.87 -13.33
N ALA A 270 -2.68 -2.13 -12.45
CA ALA A 270 -3.38 -0.91 -12.83
C ALA A 270 -2.40 0.22 -13.20
N LYS A 271 -1.24 0.31 -12.52
CA LYS A 271 -0.16 1.24 -12.88
C LYS A 271 0.41 0.95 -14.26
N VAL A 272 0.55 -0.33 -14.64
CA VAL A 272 0.98 -0.73 -15.99
C VAL A 272 -0.01 -0.24 -17.03
N GLU A 273 -1.33 -0.31 -16.78
CA GLU A 273 -2.34 0.25 -17.70
C GLU A 273 -2.13 1.76 -17.94
N ALA A 274 -1.75 2.51 -16.90
CA ALA A 274 -1.43 3.95 -17.06
C ALA A 274 -0.15 4.15 -17.87
N ILE A 275 0.90 3.41 -17.58
CA ILE A 275 2.20 3.48 -18.28
C ILE A 275 2.01 3.17 -19.77
N ASP A 276 1.22 2.14 -20.12
CA ASP A 276 0.94 1.77 -21.51
C ASP A 276 0.23 2.88 -22.30
N GLN A 277 -0.46 3.80 -21.59
CA GLN A 277 -1.11 4.97 -22.18
C GLN A 277 -0.30 6.26 -22.01
N GLY A 278 0.96 6.19 -21.58
CA GLY A 278 1.81 7.34 -21.35
C GLY A 278 1.34 8.26 -20.22
N CYS A 279 0.62 7.70 -19.24
CA CYS A 279 0.09 8.42 -18.10
C CYS A 279 0.83 8.08 -16.80
N ASP A 280 0.73 9.01 -15.84
CA ASP A 280 1.52 8.96 -14.61
C ASP A 280 0.88 8.05 -13.54
N GLU A 281 -0.46 7.93 -13.52
CA GLU A 281 -1.18 7.24 -12.47
C GLU A 281 -2.54 6.71 -12.98
N ALA A 282 -3.20 5.84 -12.21
CA ALA A 282 -4.52 5.32 -12.54
C ALA A 282 -5.48 5.35 -11.35
N ILE A 283 -6.70 5.83 -11.61
CA ILE A 283 -7.85 5.70 -10.72
C ILE A 283 -8.34 4.27 -10.77
N MET A 284 -8.53 3.64 -9.63
CA MET A 284 -9.10 2.31 -9.50
C MET A 284 -10.53 2.39 -8.94
N LEU A 285 -11.45 1.70 -9.60
CA LEU A 285 -12.86 1.63 -9.18
C LEU A 285 -13.09 0.39 -8.33
N ASN A 286 -14.00 0.48 -7.38
CA ASN A 286 -14.52 -0.70 -6.71
C ASN A 286 -15.49 -1.48 -7.63
N LEU A 287 -15.98 -2.65 -7.19
CA LEU A 287 -16.87 -3.49 -8.01
C LEU A 287 -18.22 -2.83 -8.31
N ASP A 288 -18.65 -1.87 -7.49
CA ASP A 288 -19.87 -1.09 -7.72
C ASP A 288 -19.66 0.06 -8.72
N GLY A 289 -18.42 0.24 -9.22
CA GLY A 289 -18.02 1.28 -10.16
C GLY A 289 -17.86 2.67 -9.51
N PHE A 290 -17.76 2.76 -8.18
CA PHE A 290 -17.36 3.98 -7.51
C PHE A 290 -15.85 4.11 -7.48
N VAL A 291 -15.39 5.35 -7.52
CA VAL A 291 -13.98 5.67 -7.35
C VAL A 291 -13.52 5.27 -5.95
N GLY A 292 -12.50 4.42 -5.88
CA GLY A 292 -11.77 4.14 -4.67
C GLY A 292 -10.62 5.14 -4.51
N GLU A 293 -9.45 4.74 -4.90
CA GLU A 293 -8.23 5.55 -4.86
C GLU A 293 -7.38 5.30 -6.11
N CYS A 294 -6.23 5.93 -6.23
CA CYS A 294 -5.26 5.61 -7.26
C CYS A 294 -4.35 4.43 -6.87
N THR A 295 -3.38 4.07 -7.72
CA THR A 295 -2.55 2.89 -7.46
C THR A 295 -1.68 3.01 -6.21
N GLY A 296 -1.27 4.25 -5.85
CA GLY A 296 -0.44 4.53 -4.66
C GLY A 296 -0.93 5.68 -3.80
N ASP A 297 -1.97 6.41 -4.21
CA ASP A 297 -2.40 7.69 -3.66
C ASP A 297 -3.91 7.74 -3.45
N ASN A 298 -4.36 8.51 -2.45
CA ASN A 298 -5.77 8.84 -2.29
C ASN A 298 -6.16 10.01 -3.22
N LEU A 299 -7.42 10.03 -3.64
CA LEU A 299 -7.96 11.03 -4.56
C LEU A 299 -8.89 12.01 -3.85
N PHE A 300 -8.78 13.27 -4.25
CA PHE A 300 -9.67 14.36 -3.86
C PHE A 300 -10.15 15.12 -5.10
N ILE A 301 -11.37 15.64 -5.03
CA ILE A 301 -11.89 16.60 -6.00
C ILE A 301 -12.33 17.88 -5.31
N ILE A 302 -12.31 18.98 -6.04
CA ILE A 302 -12.96 20.23 -5.66
C ILE A 302 -14.13 20.47 -6.60
N GLN A 303 -15.28 20.78 -6.04
CA GLN A 303 -16.48 21.16 -6.79
C GLN A 303 -17.26 22.23 -6.04
N GLY A 304 -17.49 23.36 -6.68
CA GLY A 304 -18.20 24.49 -6.07
C GLY A 304 -17.52 24.98 -4.79
N GLY A 305 -16.19 25.01 -4.74
CA GLY A 305 -15.40 25.45 -3.59
C GLY A 305 -15.37 24.48 -2.41
N ARG A 306 -15.90 23.26 -2.55
CA ARG A 306 -15.87 22.21 -1.53
C ARG A 306 -14.95 21.07 -1.97
N VAL A 307 -14.25 20.50 -1.02
CA VAL A 307 -13.37 19.34 -1.22
C VAL A 307 -14.16 18.06 -0.94
N TYR A 308 -13.99 17.05 -1.77
CA TYR A 308 -14.57 15.72 -1.58
C TYR A 308 -13.50 14.64 -1.74
N THR A 309 -13.63 13.55 -0.97
CA THR A 309 -12.77 12.36 -1.09
C THR A 309 -13.62 11.12 -0.83
N PRO A 310 -13.32 9.97 -1.47
CA PRO A 310 -14.06 8.73 -1.22
C PRO A 310 -13.98 8.31 0.26
N PRO A 311 -15.08 7.75 0.81
CA PRO A 311 -15.06 7.13 2.13
C PRO A 311 -14.30 5.81 2.12
N THR A 312 -13.98 5.28 3.31
CA THR A 312 -13.22 4.02 3.45
C THR A 312 -13.95 2.81 2.87
N GLU A 313 -15.28 2.83 2.89
CA GLU A 313 -16.18 1.82 2.34
C GLU A 313 -16.08 1.70 0.81
N SER A 314 -15.52 2.70 0.14
CA SER A 314 -15.21 2.63 -1.30
C SER A 314 -14.00 1.73 -1.61
N GLY A 315 -13.34 1.15 -0.60
CA GLY A 315 -12.17 0.29 -0.77
C GLY A 315 -10.87 1.06 -0.89
N ILE A 316 -10.66 2.06 -0.05
CA ILE A 316 -9.43 2.87 0.00
C ILE A 316 -8.56 2.53 1.21
N LEU A 317 -7.28 2.83 1.11
CA LEU A 317 -6.40 2.94 2.26
C LEU A 317 -6.73 4.21 3.06
N GLU A 318 -6.81 4.10 4.38
CA GLU A 318 -6.86 5.26 5.27
C GLU A 318 -5.50 6.00 5.26
N GLY A 319 -5.31 6.85 4.25
CA GLY A 319 -4.06 7.58 4.03
C GLY A 319 -3.77 8.57 5.16
N ILE A 320 -2.54 8.56 5.69
CA ILE A 320 -2.12 9.51 6.72
C ILE A 320 -2.03 10.91 6.13
N THR A 321 -1.50 11.05 4.92
CA THR A 321 -1.51 12.32 4.18
C THR A 321 -2.94 12.75 3.83
N ARG A 322 -3.81 11.80 3.43
CA ARG A 322 -5.25 12.10 3.23
C ARG A 322 -5.86 12.70 4.48
N ARG A 323 -5.67 12.07 5.64
CA ARG A 323 -6.20 12.58 6.92
C ARG A 323 -5.64 13.96 7.23
N PHE A 324 -4.33 14.14 7.07
CA PHE A 324 -3.69 15.42 7.30
C PHE A 324 -4.26 16.53 6.41
N VAL A 325 -4.55 16.24 5.13
CA VAL A 325 -5.18 17.22 4.22
C VAL A 325 -6.63 17.53 4.63
N MET A 326 -7.38 16.55 5.12
CA MET A 326 -8.73 16.81 5.65
C MET A 326 -8.68 17.72 6.90
N ASP A 327 -7.72 17.47 7.80
CA ASP A 327 -7.51 18.33 8.98
C ASP A 327 -7.06 19.74 8.54
N LEU A 328 -6.17 19.84 7.56
CA LEU A 328 -5.74 21.11 6.98
C LEU A 328 -6.89 21.89 6.32
N CYS A 329 -7.79 21.21 5.62
CA CYS A 329 -9.01 21.84 5.09
C CYS A 329 -9.86 22.45 6.22
N ALA A 330 -10.03 21.73 7.34
CA ALA A 330 -10.76 22.24 8.49
C ALA A 330 -10.10 23.48 9.10
N ASP A 331 -8.77 23.45 9.27
CA ASP A 331 -7.99 24.59 9.79
C ASP A 331 -8.06 25.82 8.88
N MET A 332 -8.18 25.62 7.57
CA MET A 332 -8.31 26.69 6.57
C MET A 332 -9.76 27.09 6.27
N GLY A 333 -10.76 26.54 6.98
CA GLY A 333 -12.18 26.82 6.75
C GLY A 333 -12.73 26.32 5.40
N ILE A 334 -12.07 25.35 4.77
CA ILE A 334 -12.48 24.73 3.51
C ILE A 334 -13.35 23.49 3.82
N PRO A 335 -14.64 23.44 3.40
CA PRO A 335 -15.46 22.26 3.63
C PRO A 335 -14.87 21.02 2.94
N CYS A 336 -14.60 19.96 3.71
CA CYS A 336 -14.10 18.68 3.21
C CYS A 336 -15.05 17.56 3.62
N LEU A 337 -15.62 16.84 2.64
CA LEU A 337 -16.71 15.89 2.83
C LEU A 337 -16.33 14.52 2.23
N LEU A 338 -16.84 13.46 2.85
CA LEU A 338 -16.77 12.10 2.31
C LEU A 338 -17.92 11.91 1.31
N LYS A 339 -17.60 11.38 0.12
CA LYS A 339 -18.60 11.16 -0.93
C LYS A 339 -18.18 9.99 -1.82
N ASN A 340 -19.11 9.06 -2.06
CA ASN A 340 -18.97 8.10 -3.15
C ASN A 340 -19.13 8.84 -4.49
N MET A 341 -18.20 8.67 -5.40
CA MET A 341 -18.14 9.38 -6.67
C MET A 341 -18.01 8.40 -7.83
N ARG A 342 -18.67 8.71 -8.93
CA ARG A 342 -18.46 8.03 -10.21
C ARG A 342 -17.33 8.69 -11.00
N PRO A 343 -16.67 7.97 -11.92
CA PRO A 343 -15.61 8.57 -12.76
C PRO A 343 -16.05 9.84 -13.47
N GLU A 344 -17.32 9.91 -13.90
CA GLU A 344 -17.89 11.06 -14.62
C GLU A 344 -17.91 12.32 -13.74
N GLU A 345 -18.23 12.17 -12.45
CA GLU A 345 -18.19 13.30 -11.50
C GLU A 345 -16.75 13.79 -11.30
N VAL A 346 -15.78 12.86 -11.18
CA VAL A 346 -14.37 13.22 -11.03
C VAL A 346 -13.85 13.94 -12.27
N LYS A 347 -14.23 13.49 -13.48
CA LYS A 347 -13.83 14.11 -14.75
C LYS A 347 -14.44 15.49 -14.99
N THR A 348 -15.55 15.82 -14.32
CA THR A 348 -16.23 17.13 -14.43
C THR A 348 -15.97 18.03 -13.23
N ALA A 349 -15.09 17.65 -12.33
CA ALA A 349 -14.72 18.46 -11.17
C ALA A 349 -13.95 19.74 -11.57
N ASP A 350 -14.05 20.78 -10.74
CA ASP A 350 -13.31 22.03 -10.95
C ASP A 350 -11.81 21.81 -10.80
N GLU A 351 -11.40 20.98 -9.83
CA GLU A 351 -10.01 20.57 -9.58
C GLU A 351 -9.97 19.12 -9.10
N VAL A 352 -8.87 18.43 -9.38
CA VAL A 352 -8.57 17.10 -8.85
C VAL A 352 -7.13 17.07 -8.35
N PHE A 353 -6.89 16.43 -7.21
CA PHE A 353 -5.53 16.22 -6.73
C PHE A 353 -5.40 14.87 -6.02
N LEU A 354 -4.16 14.40 -5.91
CA LEU A 354 -3.79 13.16 -5.23
C LEU A 354 -2.98 13.46 -3.99
N THR A 355 -3.06 12.54 -3.03
CA THR A 355 -2.27 12.61 -1.79
C THR A 355 -1.66 11.28 -1.42
N GLY A 356 -0.37 11.32 -1.07
CA GLY A 356 0.38 10.17 -0.57
C GLY A 356 1.60 10.61 0.22
N SER A 357 2.15 9.73 1.05
CA SER A 357 3.35 10.08 1.83
C SER A 357 4.51 10.50 0.92
N ALA A 358 4.68 9.82 -0.23
CA ALA A 358 5.72 10.16 -1.19
C ALA A 358 5.29 11.29 -2.13
N ALA A 359 4.03 11.31 -2.56
CA ALA A 359 3.46 12.27 -3.50
C ALA A 359 3.17 13.65 -2.86
N GLU A 360 3.00 13.70 -1.54
CA GLU A 360 2.52 14.89 -0.82
C GLU A 360 1.12 15.31 -1.32
N ILE A 361 1.01 16.47 -1.97
CA ILE A 361 -0.19 16.93 -2.70
C ILE A 361 0.25 17.22 -4.13
N ILE A 362 -0.39 16.59 -5.11
CA ILE A 362 -0.10 16.81 -6.52
C ILE A 362 -1.39 16.96 -7.32
N ALA A 363 -1.45 17.99 -8.16
CA ALA A 363 -2.61 18.26 -9.00
C ALA A 363 -2.74 17.22 -10.13
N VAL A 364 -3.98 16.88 -10.47
CA VAL A 364 -4.34 16.13 -11.68
C VAL A 364 -4.96 17.10 -12.68
N THR A 365 -4.38 17.19 -13.85
CA THR A 365 -4.78 18.15 -14.88
C THR A 365 -5.47 17.50 -16.09
N GLN A 366 -5.41 16.16 -16.17
CA GLN A 366 -6.09 15.39 -17.20
C GLN A 366 -6.45 13.99 -16.67
N ILE A 367 -7.64 13.51 -16.98
CA ILE A 367 -8.10 12.14 -16.74
C ILE A 367 -8.60 11.56 -18.06
N ASP A 368 -7.97 10.46 -18.51
CA ASP A 368 -8.11 9.95 -19.89
C ASP A 368 -7.88 11.10 -20.89
N GLU A 369 -8.84 11.37 -21.78
CA GLU A 369 -8.75 12.47 -22.75
C GLU A 369 -9.35 13.80 -22.24
N ILE A 370 -9.86 13.84 -20.99
CA ILE A 370 -10.61 14.97 -20.45
C ILE A 370 -9.68 15.84 -19.59
N LYS A 371 -9.54 17.11 -19.97
CA LYS A 371 -8.88 18.12 -19.13
C LYS A 371 -9.73 18.44 -17.92
N ILE A 372 -9.08 18.54 -16.75
CA ILE A 372 -9.71 18.95 -15.51
C ILE A 372 -9.59 20.48 -15.39
N GLY A 373 -10.71 21.15 -15.19
CA GLY A 373 -10.76 22.61 -15.07
C GLY A 373 -10.04 23.31 -16.24
N SER A 374 -9.06 24.12 -15.92
CA SER A 374 -8.22 24.82 -16.93
C SER A 374 -7.15 23.94 -17.57
N GLY A 375 -6.93 22.72 -17.07
CA GLY A 375 -5.79 21.87 -17.44
C GLY A 375 -4.49 22.27 -16.73
N LEU A 376 -4.61 23.02 -15.64
CA LEU A 376 -3.52 23.44 -14.75
C LEU A 376 -3.92 23.22 -13.30
N GLU A 377 -2.95 23.31 -12.36
CA GLU A 377 -3.25 23.27 -10.94
C GLU A 377 -4.24 24.37 -10.56
N GLY A 378 -5.36 23.98 -9.96
CA GLY A 378 -6.37 24.90 -9.51
C GLY A 378 -6.02 25.66 -8.23
N PRO A 379 -6.75 26.74 -7.90
CA PRO A 379 -6.41 27.63 -6.78
C PRO A 379 -6.51 26.95 -5.42
N VAL A 380 -7.52 26.10 -5.17
CA VAL A 380 -7.71 25.42 -3.89
C VAL A 380 -6.60 24.38 -3.67
N THR A 381 -6.29 23.58 -4.70
CA THR A 381 -5.17 22.61 -4.65
C THR A 381 -3.87 23.31 -4.36
N ARG A 382 -3.59 24.44 -5.00
CA ARG A 382 -2.38 25.25 -4.79
C ARG A 382 -2.28 25.74 -3.36
N ARG A 383 -3.36 26.30 -2.79
CA ARG A 383 -3.40 26.76 -1.39
C ARG A 383 -3.09 25.61 -0.43
N LEU A 384 -3.75 24.47 -0.59
CA LEU A 384 -3.51 23.27 0.24
C LEU A 384 -2.06 22.79 0.11
N ARG A 385 -1.50 22.74 -1.09
CA ARG A 385 -0.13 22.32 -1.33
C ARG A 385 0.90 23.29 -0.73
N GLN A 386 0.65 24.59 -0.81
CA GLN A 386 1.52 25.62 -0.19
C GLN A 386 1.46 25.54 1.33
N ALA A 387 0.28 25.41 1.91
CA ALA A 387 0.10 25.25 3.36
C ALA A 387 0.76 23.94 3.86
N PHE A 388 0.56 22.83 3.14
CA PHE A 388 1.26 21.58 3.42
C PHE A 388 2.78 21.78 3.47
N LYS A 389 3.35 22.39 2.43
CA LYS A 389 4.81 22.66 2.34
C LYS A 389 5.31 23.58 3.46
N ALA A 390 4.55 24.61 3.83
CA ALA A 390 4.91 25.48 4.93
C ALA A 390 5.00 24.71 6.25
N ILE A 391 3.98 23.91 6.56
CA ILE A 391 3.94 23.12 7.80
C ILE A 391 5.10 22.12 7.88
N VAL A 392 5.35 21.32 6.81
CA VAL A 392 6.42 20.30 6.84
C VAL A 392 7.82 20.92 6.89
N GLN A 393 7.94 22.20 6.50
CA GLN A 393 9.18 22.95 6.57
C GLN A 393 9.31 23.80 7.85
N GLY A 394 8.34 23.71 8.78
CA GLY A 394 8.31 24.49 10.01
C GLY A 394 8.13 26.00 9.77
N ARG A 395 7.46 26.39 8.68
CA ARG A 395 7.13 27.77 8.32
C ARG A 395 5.67 28.07 8.60
N GLU A 396 5.34 29.34 8.77
CA GLU A 396 3.95 29.77 8.85
C GLU A 396 3.21 29.52 7.52
N ILE A 397 1.92 29.21 7.64
CA ILE A 397 1.05 29.04 6.46
C ILE A 397 0.90 30.42 5.81
N PRO A 398 1.14 30.55 4.48
CA PRO A 398 0.90 31.79 3.77
C PRO A 398 -0.55 32.21 3.95
N GLN A 399 -0.78 33.45 4.37
CA GLN A 399 -2.10 34.09 4.39
C GLN A 399 -2.31 34.72 3.01
N ASP A 400 -3.50 34.50 2.42
CA ASP A 400 -3.89 35.06 1.10
C ASP A 400 -4.03 36.58 1.15
#